data_e103d1538555bb06c91596b6f8158c19
#
_entry.id   e103d1538555bb06c91596b6f8158c19
#
_cell.length_a   1.000
_cell.length_b   1.000
_cell.length_c   1.000
_cell.angle_alpha   90.00
_cell.angle_beta   90.00
_cell.angle_gamma   90.00
#
_symmetry.space_group_name_H-M   'P 1'
#
loop_
_entity.id
_entity.type
_entity.pdbx_description
1 polymer ?
#
loop_
_entity_poly.entity_id
_entity_poly.type
_entity_poly.pdbx_seq_one_letter_code
_entity_poly.pdbx_strand_id
1 'polypeptide(L)'
;YGRGSAVIFSTIVVFSCLNSMNATIIFGSRSSYALGKDWQIFSWIGDWHQSGTPRKAIILQCAIALLLIFGASFARQSFESIVEFTAPVFWFFILLVGIALFILRRRYPDTVMPCPVPFYPVLPAIFILTVAWLLWSSLAYSGMGALVGVACLGVGAIVLLIEKYSK
;
A
#
# COMPACT_ATOMS: atom_id res chain seq x y z
N TYR A 1 33.56 -11.92 -12.31
CA TYR A 1 32.20 -12.47 -12.35
C TYR A 1 31.77 -12.49 -13.81
N GLY A 2 31.48 -13.71 -14.37
CA GLY A 2 31.24 -13.91 -15.80
C GLY A 2 29.83 -13.45 -16.24
N ARG A 3 29.67 -13.20 -17.57
CA ARG A 3 28.37 -12.85 -18.21
C ARG A 3 27.23 -13.80 -17.82
N GLY A 4 27.53 -15.07 -17.54
CA GLY A 4 26.51 -16.07 -17.14
C GLY A 4 25.84 -15.77 -15.77
N SER A 5 26.62 -15.34 -14.78
CA SER A 5 26.05 -14.99 -13.46
C SER A 5 25.18 -13.74 -13.50
N ALA A 6 25.52 -12.76 -14.33
CA ALA A 6 24.71 -11.56 -14.52
C ALA A 6 23.34 -11.90 -15.17
N VAL A 7 23.32 -12.79 -16.16
CA VAL A 7 22.09 -13.22 -16.83
C VAL A 7 21.17 -13.96 -15.85
N ILE A 8 21.71 -14.90 -15.07
CA ILE A 8 20.93 -15.64 -14.05
C ILE A 8 20.32 -14.67 -13.04
N PHE A 9 21.14 -13.74 -12.50
CA PHE A 9 20.66 -12.77 -11.53
C PHE A 9 19.56 -11.86 -12.11
N SER A 10 19.75 -11.32 -13.31
CA SER A 10 18.76 -10.51 -14.00
C SER A 10 17.45 -11.27 -14.24
N THR A 11 17.53 -12.55 -14.60
CA THR A 11 16.35 -13.39 -14.80
C THR A 11 15.56 -13.57 -13.51
N ILE A 12 16.24 -13.84 -12.39
CA ILE A 12 15.61 -13.96 -11.07
C ILE A 12 14.90 -12.64 -10.70
N VAL A 13 15.56 -11.50 -10.92
CA VAL A 13 14.97 -10.17 -10.63
C VAL A 13 13.72 -9.94 -11.47
N VAL A 14 13.75 -10.24 -12.78
CA VAL A 14 12.57 -10.10 -13.66
C VAL A 14 11.39 -10.93 -13.18
N PHE A 15 11.60 -12.21 -12.84
CA PHE A 15 10.53 -13.05 -12.30
C PHE A 15 9.99 -12.54 -10.97
N SER A 16 10.86 -12.06 -10.08
CA SER A 16 10.45 -11.44 -8.82
C SER A 16 9.59 -10.19 -9.03
N CYS A 17 9.98 -9.32 -9.96
CA CYS A 17 9.21 -8.14 -10.32
C CYS A 17 7.84 -8.50 -10.89
N LEU A 18 7.75 -9.46 -11.81
CA LEU A 18 6.48 -9.92 -12.38
C LEU A 18 5.54 -10.49 -11.31
N ASN A 19 6.08 -11.28 -10.39
CA ASN A 19 5.30 -11.82 -9.27
C ASN A 19 4.79 -10.71 -8.34
N SER A 20 5.63 -9.75 -7.99
CA SER A 20 5.24 -8.59 -7.18
C SER A 20 4.16 -7.73 -7.86
N MET A 21 4.28 -7.50 -9.16
CA MET A 21 3.27 -6.77 -9.93
C MET A 21 1.92 -7.49 -9.89
N ASN A 22 1.89 -8.81 -10.13
CA ASN A 22 0.67 -9.59 -10.07
C ASN A 22 0.02 -9.55 -8.68
N ALA A 23 0.80 -9.73 -7.62
CA ALA A 23 0.33 -9.63 -6.25
C ALA A 23 -0.27 -8.25 -5.93
N THR A 24 0.40 -7.17 -6.37
CA THR A 24 -0.04 -5.79 -6.15
C THR A 24 -1.34 -5.48 -6.90
N ILE A 25 -1.53 -5.98 -8.12
CA ILE A 25 -2.77 -5.80 -8.88
C ILE A 25 -3.93 -6.48 -8.17
N ILE A 26 -3.75 -7.71 -7.70
CA ILE A 26 -4.78 -8.47 -7.00
C ILE A 26 -5.13 -7.80 -5.66
N PHE A 27 -4.14 -7.45 -4.87
CA PHE A 27 -4.32 -6.80 -3.58
C PHE A 27 -4.96 -5.42 -3.73
N GLY A 28 -4.43 -4.56 -4.60
CA GLY A 28 -4.92 -3.21 -4.80
C GLY A 28 -6.36 -3.15 -5.32
N SER A 29 -6.72 -4.04 -6.25
CA SER A 29 -8.10 -4.10 -6.76
C SER A 29 -9.10 -4.56 -5.71
N ARG A 30 -8.74 -5.50 -4.83
CA ARG A 30 -9.59 -5.96 -3.72
C ARG A 30 -9.73 -4.90 -2.64
N SER A 31 -8.65 -4.18 -2.30
CA SER A 31 -8.69 -3.07 -1.35
C SER A 31 -9.56 -1.92 -1.86
N SER A 32 -9.44 -1.56 -3.15
CA SER A 32 -10.29 -0.54 -3.76
C SER A 32 -11.76 -0.96 -3.82
N TYR A 33 -12.04 -2.24 -4.08
CA TYR A 33 -13.39 -2.80 -4.00
C TYR A 33 -13.99 -2.68 -2.58
N ALA A 34 -13.21 -3.06 -1.55
CA ALA A 34 -13.64 -2.95 -0.16
C ALA A 34 -13.96 -1.49 0.22
N LEU A 35 -13.10 -0.54 -0.21
CA LEU A 35 -13.35 0.90 -0.05
C LEU A 35 -14.69 1.31 -0.68
N GLY A 36 -14.98 0.83 -1.89
CA GLY A 36 -16.24 1.13 -2.58
C GLY A 36 -17.48 0.52 -1.92
N LYS A 37 -17.31 -0.55 -1.11
CA LYS A 37 -18.40 -1.12 -0.30
C LYS A 37 -18.68 -0.35 0.98
N ASP A 38 -17.63 0.15 1.61
CA ASP A 38 -17.72 0.82 2.92
C ASP A 38 -18.12 2.29 2.79
N TRP A 39 -17.79 2.94 1.66
CA TRP A 39 -17.95 4.37 1.45
C TRP A 39 -18.80 4.70 0.22
N GLN A 40 -19.86 5.51 0.41
CA GLN A 40 -20.83 5.86 -0.65
C GLN A 40 -20.21 6.65 -1.79
N ILE A 41 -19.26 7.55 -1.50
CA ILE A 41 -18.53 8.33 -2.54
C ILE A 41 -17.84 7.41 -3.54
N PHE A 42 -17.34 6.26 -3.08
CA PHE A 42 -16.63 5.29 -3.89
C PHE A 42 -17.50 4.09 -4.32
N SER A 43 -18.82 4.14 -4.13
CA SER A 43 -19.74 3.03 -4.41
C SER A 43 -19.65 2.51 -5.85
N TRP A 44 -19.33 3.38 -6.81
CA TRP A 44 -19.15 3.01 -8.21
C TRP A 44 -18.01 2.01 -8.46
N ILE A 45 -17.02 1.92 -7.53
CA ILE A 45 -15.92 0.93 -7.59
C ILE A 45 -16.32 -0.36 -6.88
N GLY A 46 -17.33 -0.32 -6.02
CA GLY A 46 -17.82 -1.43 -5.19
C GLY A 46 -18.64 -2.48 -5.93
N ASP A 47 -18.65 -2.50 -7.26
CA ASP A 47 -19.34 -3.48 -8.07
C ASP A 47 -18.48 -4.71 -8.37
N TRP A 48 -19.01 -5.90 -8.04
CA TRP A 48 -18.39 -7.16 -8.38
C TRP A 48 -18.97 -7.68 -9.70
N HIS A 49 -18.12 -7.85 -10.70
CA HIS A 49 -18.58 -8.35 -11.99
C HIS A 49 -18.86 -9.85 -11.96
N GLN A 50 -19.78 -10.34 -12.81
CA GLN A 50 -20.15 -11.76 -12.91
C GLN A 50 -18.96 -12.69 -13.21
N SER A 51 -17.88 -12.18 -13.80
CA SER A 51 -16.63 -12.91 -14.03
C SER A 51 -15.74 -13.09 -12.80
N GLY A 52 -16.22 -12.78 -11.59
CA GLY A 52 -15.47 -12.98 -10.34
C GLY A 52 -14.37 -11.96 -10.06
N THR A 53 -14.38 -10.79 -10.73
CA THR A 53 -13.35 -9.75 -10.55
C THR A 53 -13.94 -8.35 -10.42
N PRO A 54 -13.34 -7.46 -9.60
CA PRO A 54 -13.75 -6.06 -9.47
C PRO A 54 -13.22 -5.23 -10.65
N ARG A 55 -13.83 -5.36 -11.84
CA ARG A 55 -13.35 -4.73 -13.10
C ARG A 55 -13.11 -3.22 -12.98
N LYS A 56 -14.05 -2.48 -12.35
CA LYS A 56 -13.94 -1.03 -12.20
C LYS A 56 -12.74 -0.63 -11.34
N ALA A 57 -12.47 -1.39 -10.26
CA ALA A 57 -11.31 -1.16 -9.40
C ALA A 57 -9.98 -1.42 -10.15
N ILE A 58 -9.92 -2.46 -10.97
CA ILE A 58 -8.74 -2.77 -11.79
C ILE A 58 -8.50 -1.66 -12.82
N ILE A 59 -9.53 -1.21 -13.52
CA ILE A 59 -9.42 -0.13 -14.51
C ILE A 59 -8.95 1.16 -13.85
N LEU A 60 -9.51 1.51 -12.68
CA LEU A 60 -9.07 2.68 -11.92
C LEU A 60 -7.59 2.57 -11.53
N GLN A 61 -7.16 1.42 -11.02
CA GLN A 61 -5.78 1.19 -10.65
C GLN A 61 -4.83 1.32 -11.85
N CYS A 62 -5.20 0.74 -13.00
CA CYS A 62 -4.44 0.88 -14.24
C CYS A 62 -4.38 2.34 -14.71
N ALA A 63 -5.49 3.08 -14.66
CA ALA A 63 -5.53 4.48 -15.06
C ALA A 63 -4.61 5.34 -14.18
N ILE A 64 -4.65 5.14 -12.85
CA ILE A 64 -3.75 5.84 -11.92
C ILE A 64 -2.28 5.49 -12.20
N ALA A 65 -1.97 4.21 -12.41
CA ALA A 65 -0.61 3.79 -12.73
C ALA A 65 -0.09 4.43 -14.03
N LEU A 66 -0.91 4.47 -15.09
CA LEU A 66 -0.56 5.11 -16.35
C LEU A 66 -0.36 6.62 -16.19
N LEU A 67 -1.22 7.29 -15.41
CA LEU A 67 -1.07 8.72 -15.12
C LEU A 67 0.25 9.00 -14.38
N LEU A 68 0.60 8.17 -13.40
CA LEU A 68 1.87 8.30 -12.67
C LEU A 68 3.07 8.08 -13.58
N ILE A 69 3.04 7.05 -14.44
CA ILE A 69 4.11 6.78 -15.40
C ILE A 69 4.26 7.95 -16.39
N PHE A 70 3.13 8.45 -16.92
CA PHE A 70 3.13 9.57 -17.83
C PHE A 70 3.65 10.84 -17.15
N GLY A 71 3.18 11.16 -15.95
CA GLY A 71 3.65 12.30 -15.16
C GLY A 71 5.16 12.20 -14.84
N ALA A 72 5.60 11.02 -14.46
CA ALA A 72 7.02 10.78 -14.17
C ALA A 72 7.91 10.88 -15.42
N SER A 73 7.41 10.61 -16.62
CA SER A 73 8.21 10.71 -17.86
C SER A 73 8.74 12.12 -18.15
N PHE A 74 8.15 13.15 -17.54
CA PHE A 74 8.63 14.53 -17.61
C PHE A 74 9.72 14.86 -16.57
N ALA A 75 9.95 14.00 -15.59
CA ALA A 75 10.98 14.19 -14.57
C ALA A 75 12.33 13.59 -15.02
N ARG A 76 13.43 14.27 -14.72
CA ARG A 76 14.78 13.80 -15.09
C ARG A 76 15.19 12.47 -14.40
N GLN A 77 14.61 12.18 -13.22
CA GLN A 77 14.83 10.98 -12.42
C GLN A 77 13.47 10.34 -12.06
N SER A 78 12.76 9.87 -13.09
CA SER A 78 11.36 9.44 -13.00
C SER A 78 11.12 8.33 -11.98
N PHE A 79 12.00 7.32 -11.95
CA PHE A 79 11.85 6.17 -11.04
C PHE A 79 12.14 6.57 -9.58
N GLU A 80 13.21 7.31 -9.33
CA GLU A 80 13.58 7.76 -7.99
C GLU A 80 12.48 8.64 -7.39
N SER A 81 11.95 9.59 -8.17
CA SER A 81 10.86 10.46 -7.71
C SER A 81 9.60 9.67 -7.32
N ILE A 82 9.20 8.65 -8.09
CA ILE A 82 8.05 7.81 -7.74
C ILE A 82 8.30 7.06 -6.44
N VAL A 83 9.49 6.49 -6.25
CA VAL A 83 9.86 5.77 -5.02
C VAL A 83 9.88 6.72 -3.82
N GLU A 84 10.45 7.91 -3.98
CA GLU A 84 10.56 8.91 -2.93
C GLU A 84 9.21 9.34 -2.34
N PHE A 85 8.18 9.55 -3.14
CA PHE A 85 6.87 9.94 -2.59
C PHE A 85 6.00 8.75 -2.19
N THR A 86 6.20 7.55 -2.77
CA THR A 86 5.40 6.37 -2.41
C THR A 86 5.91 5.63 -1.19
N ALA A 87 7.22 5.62 -0.94
CA ALA A 87 7.82 4.89 0.17
C ALA A 87 7.31 5.34 1.56
N PRO A 88 7.24 6.64 1.90
CA PRO A 88 6.70 7.06 3.20
C PRO A 88 5.25 6.64 3.40
N VAL A 89 4.41 6.75 2.36
CA VAL A 89 3.00 6.34 2.38
C VAL A 89 2.88 4.84 2.64
N PHE A 90 3.69 4.05 1.98
CA PHE A 90 3.73 2.59 2.15
C PHE A 90 4.09 2.19 3.59
N TRP A 91 5.17 2.72 4.14
CA TRP A 91 5.60 2.45 5.52
C TRP A 91 4.58 2.93 6.55
N PHE A 92 3.91 4.05 6.28
CA PHE A 92 2.84 4.55 7.14
C PHE A 92 1.66 3.58 7.22
N PHE A 93 1.17 3.04 6.09
CA PHE A 93 0.09 2.06 6.12
C PHE A 93 0.49 0.74 6.79
N ILE A 94 1.72 0.26 6.58
CA ILE A 94 2.22 -0.93 7.29
C ILE A 94 2.27 -0.69 8.80
N LEU A 95 2.69 0.50 9.23
CA LEU A 95 2.69 0.88 10.64
C LEU A 95 1.28 0.86 11.23
N LEU A 96 0.30 1.41 10.51
CA LEU A 96 -1.10 1.38 10.93
C LEU A 96 -1.63 -0.05 11.08
N VAL A 97 -1.29 -0.95 10.18
CA VAL A 97 -1.66 -2.38 10.28
C VAL A 97 -1.04 -3.01 11.53
N GLY A 98 0.23 -2.72 11.82
CA GLY A 98 0.89 -3.19 13.04
C GLY A 98 0.19 -2.68 14.31
N ILE A 99 -0.16 -1.40 14.37
CA ILE A 99 -0.88 -0.79 15.49
C ILE A 99 -2.30 -1.37 15.62
N ALA A 100 -3.00 -1.57 14.49
CA ALA A 100 -4.33 -2.16 14.47
C ALA A 100 -4.37 -3.55 15.11
N LEU A 101 -3.32 -4.36 14.95
CA LEU A 101 -3.20 -5.66 15.60
C LEU A 101 -3.31 -5.54 17.14
N PHE A 102 -2.62 -4.57 17.74
CA PHE A 102 -2.68 -4.35 19.19
C PHE A 102 -4.04 -3.85 19.65
N ILE A 103 -4.64 -2.92 18.89
CA ILE A 103 -5.97 -2.35 19.20
C ILE A 103 -7.03 -3.45 19.12
N LEU A 104 -7.05 -4.23 18.04
CA LEU A 104 -8.04 -5.29 17.83
C LEU A 104 -7.92 -6.38 18.90
N ARG A 105 -6.70 -6.75 19.27
CA ARG A 105 -6.47 -7.77 20.30
C ARG A 105 -6.89 -7.32 21.70
N ARG A 106 -6.78 -6.01 21.98
CA ARG A 106 -7.33 -5.44 23.24
C ARG A 106 -8.85 -5.34 23.22
N ARG A 107 -9.43 -5.05 22.05
CA ARG A 107 -10.86 -4.84 21.91
C ARG A 107 -11.66 -6.15 21.88
N TYR A 108 -11.05 -7.22 21.36
CA TYR A 108 -11.69 -8.53 21.19
C TYR A 108 -10.82 -9.65 21.81
N PRO A 109 -10.69 -9.71 23.16
CA PRO A 109 -9.82 -10.66 23.82
C PRO A 109 -10.28 -12.12 23.66
N ASP A 110 -11.60 -12.32 23.55
CA ASP A 110 -12.25 -13.65 23.55
C ASP A 110 -12.36 -14.26 22.14
N THR A 111 -11.84 -13.58 21.11
CA THR A 111 -11.90 -14.12 19.76
C THR A 111 -10.89 -15.26 19.58
N VAL A 112 -11.40 -16.46 19.31
CA VAL A 112 -10.56 -17.63 19.00
C VAL A 112 -9.83 -17.37 17.69
N MET A 113 -8.52 -17.16 17.77
CA MET A 113 -7.68 -16.98 16.59
C MET A 113 -7.21 -18.34 16.07
N PRO A 114 -7.43 -18.67 14.78
CA PRO A 114 -6.96 -19.93 14.20
C PRO A 114 -5.44 -20.10 14.28
N CYS A 115 -4.69 -18.99 14.22
CA CYS A 115 -3.23 -18.96 14.37
C CYS A 115 -2.83 -17.92 15.43
N PRO A 116 -2.42 -18.33 16.62
CA PRO A 116 -1.91 -17.41 17.62
C PRO A 116 -0.55 -16.84 17.18
N VAL A 117 -0.36 -15.53 17.34
CA VAL A 117 0.94 -14.90 17.07
C VAL A 117 1.95 -15.37 18.10
N PRO A 118 3.04 -16.06 17.68
CA PRO A 118 4.06 -16.51 18.63
C PRO A 118 4.75 -15.31 19.29
N PHE A 119 5.20 -15.51 20.52
CA PHE A 119 5.92 -14.49 21.31
C PHE A 119 5.21 -13.13 21.43
N TYR A 120 3.86 -13.14 21.46
CA TYR A 120 3.13 -11.92 21.76
C TYR A 120 3.42 -11.45 23.20
N PRO A 121 3.66 -10.13 23.45
CA PRO A 121 3.60 -8.99 22.54
C PRO A 121 4.95 -8.60 21.88
N VAL A 122 6.02 -9.33 22.13
CA VAL A 122 7.41 -8.94 21.78
C VAL A 122 7.60 -8.86 20.25
N LEU A 123 7.20 -9.89 19.51
CA LEU A 123 7.38 -9.93 18.06
C LEU A 123 6.65 -8.80 17.33
N PRO A 124 5.35 -8.52 17.60
CA PRO A 124 4.67 -7.39 17.02
C PRO A 124 5.25 -6.03 17.45
N ALA A 125 5.79 -5.91 18.67
CA ALA A 125 6.44 -4.68 19.12
C ALA A 125 7.72 -4.39 18.32
N ILE A 126 8.57 -5.41 18.13
CA ILE A 126 9.79 -5.29 17.30
C ILE A 126 9.41 -4.91 15.88
N PHE A 127 8.38 -5.52 15.30
CA PHE A 127 7.89 -5.20 13.97
C PHE A 127 7.48 -3.71 13.88
N ILE A 128 6.68 -3.20 14.82
CA ILE A 128 6.25 -1.79 14.84
C ILE A 128 7.46 -0.86 14.97
N LEU A 129 8.42 -1.16 15.85
CA LEU A 129 9.63 -0.35 16.00
C LEU A 129 10.46 -0.31 14.72
N THR A 130 10.63 -1.44 14.07
CA THR A 130 11.37 -1.53 12.79
C THR A 130 10.66 -0.72 11.71
N VAL A 131 9.34 -0.86 11.57
CA VAL A 131 8.56 -0.12 10.57
C VAL A 131 8.54 1.38 10.88
N ALA A 132 8.45 1.78 12.15
CA ALA A 132 8.53 3.17 12.56
C ALA A 132 9.90 3.79 12.21
N TRP A 133 10.97 3.03 12.42
CA TRP A 133 12.32 3.44 12.01
C TRP A 133 12.44 3.60 10.50
N LEU A 134 11.89 2.67 9.72
CA LEU A 134 11.88 2.74 8.26
C LEU A 134 11.05 3.93 7.74
N LEU A 135 9.91 4.21 8.39
CA LEU A 135 9.11 5.38 8.08
C LEU A 135 9.90 6.68 8.36
N TRP A 136 10.54 6.76 9.52
CA TRP A 136 11.37 7.92 9.87
C TRP A 136 12.51 8.11 8.87
N SER A 137 13.23 7.04 8.56
CA SER A 137 14.33 7.06 7.59
C SER A 137 13.84 7.47 6.19
N SER A 138 12.69 6.95 5.77
CA SER A 138 12.07 7.30 4.49
C SER A 138 11.69 8.78 4.43
N LEU A 139 11.09 9.34 5.48
CA LEU A 139 10.74 10.76 5.56
C LEU A 139 11.99 11.66 5.55
N ALA A 140 13.04 11.26 6.26
CA ALA A 140 14.29 12.01 6.32
C ALA A 140 15.04 12.02 4.96
N TYR A 141 14.94 10.91 4.20
CA TYR A 141 15.60 10.78 2.90
C TYR A 141 14.81 11.45 1.76
N SER A 142 13.47 11.32 1.76
CA SER A 142 12.62 11.75 0.63
C SER A 142 12.42 13.27 0.52
N GLY A 143 12.79 14.07 1.52
CA GLY A 143 12.72 15.54 1.46
C GLY A 143 11.38 16.07 0.91
N MET A 144 11.43 16.76 -0.25
CA MET A 144 10.22 17.31 -0.91
C MET A 144 9.23 16.23 -1.40
N GLY A 145 9.72 15.03 -1.76
CA GLY A 145 8.86 13.91 -2.17
C GLY A 145 7.95 13.44 -1.05
N ALA A 146 8.43 13.42 0.20
CA ALA A 146 7.64 13.05 1.36
C ALA A 146 6.43 13.99 1.57
N LEU A 147 6.58 15.29 1.28
CA LEU A 147 5.49 16.25 1.40
C LEU A 147 4.32 15.93 0.45
N VAL A 148 4.61 15.50 -0.76
CA VAL A 148 3.58 15.07 -1.73
C VAL A 148 2.83 13.85 -1.19
N GLY A 149 3.54 12.85 -0.67
CA GLY A 149 2.93 11.66 -0.06
C GLY A 149 2.03 12.01 1.14
N VAL A 150 2.52 12.86 2.04
CA VAL A 150 1.76 13.32 3.21
C VAL A 150 0.55 14.17 2.78
N ALA A 151 0.69 15.02 1.77
CA ALA A 151 -0.44 15.80 1.23
C ALA A 151 -1.53 14.88 0.64
N CYS A 152 -1.16 13.84 -0.12
CA CYS A 152 -2.11 12.85 -0.62
C CYS A 152 -2.85 12.12 0.50
N LEU A 153 -2.16 11.73 1.57
CA LEU A 153 -2.77 11.13 2.76
C LEU A 153 -3.73 12.09 3.44
N GLY A 154 -3.35 13.37 3.57
CA GLY A 154 -4.19 14.43 4.15
C GLY A 154 -5.48 14.63 3.35
N VAL A 155 -5.39 14.73 2.03
CA VAL A 155 -6.57 14.83 1.15
C VAL A 155 -7.48 13.62 1.29
N GLY A 156 -6.92 12.40 1.29
CA GLY A 156 -7.69 11.17 1.51
C GLY A 156 -8.42 11.16 2.86
N ALA A 157 -7.73 11.56 3.92
CA ALA A 157 -8.32 11.65 5.27
C ALA A 157 -9.45 12.70 5.35
N ILE A 158 -9.27 13.87 4.70
CA ILE A 158 -10.31 14.91 4.64
C ILE A 158 -11.55 14.41 3.92
N VAL A 159 -11.40 13.75 2.77
CA VAL A 159 -12.53 13.18 2.01
C VAL A 159 -13.31 12.18 2.88
N LEU A 160 -12.61 11.30 3.59
CA LEU A 160 -13.24 10.33 4.49
C LEU A 160 -13.94 11.00 5.69
N LEU A 161 -13.36 12.07 6.24
CA LEU A 161 -13.99 12.82 7.33
C LEU A 161 -15.29 13.52 6.86
N ILE A 162 -15.27 14.14 5.68
CA ILE A 162 -16.44 14.82 5.13
C ILE A 162 -17.60 13.83 4.97
N GLU A 163 -17.35 12.64 4.43
CA GLU A 163 -18.39 11.63 4.29
C GLU A 163 -18.93 11.13 5.64
N LYS A 164 -18.05 10.98 6.64
CA LYS A 164 -18.46 10.56 7.99
C LYS A 164 -19.38 11.58 8.66
N TYR A 165 -19.18 12.87 8.43
CA TYR A 165 -20.04 13.94 8.98
C TYR A 165 -21.30 14.19 8.15
N SER A 166 -21.36 13.68 6.92
CA SER A 166 -22.55 13.77 6.05
C SER A 166 -23.57 12.64 6.27
N LYS A 167 -23.21 11.65 7.10
CA LYS A 167 -24.13 10.58 7.58
C LYS A 167 -24.64 10.89 8.97
#